data_cb4ab0f1c2d4ae43e11f439c70ac5ef1
#
_entry.id   cb4ab0f1c2d4ae43e11f439c70ac5ef1
#
_cell.length_a   1.000
_cell.length_b   1.000
_cell.length_c   1.000
_cell.angle_alpha   90.00
_cell.angle_beta   90.00
_cell.angle_gamma   90.00
#
_symmetry.space_group_name_H-M   'P 1'
#
loop_
_entity.id
_entity.type
_entity.pdbx_description
1 polymer ?
#
loop_
_entity_poly.entity_id
_entity_poly.type
_entity_poly.pdbx_seq_one_letter_code
_entity_poly.pdbx_strand_id
1 'polypeptide(L)'
;MSKTLYLFYKFYNEYIFMLLCFSLFQEFPISQRLDKFLKANYLPESYIDWAKDHFQPVLDLIVENHKKRPNLPQIFGINGCQGSGKTTLASFICEYISAELDLQAIALSMDDFYLTRSQRQNLAQRVHRLLLVRGVPGTHDVDLALSTINSLIKGDNTLIPRFDKSEDDRVIKSKLIKTSGSVKLIIIEGWCFGARPQTETQLQKPINDLEKKFDANGIYRKYVNDCLSCLLYTSDAADDRVSV
;
A
#
# COMPACT_ATOMS: atom_id res chain seq x y z
N MET A 1 -9.02 22.92 -1.23
CA MET A 1 -9.04 21.99 -0.08
C MET A 1 -7.93 20.99 -0.28
N SER A 2 -6.85 21.08 0.48
CA SER A 2 -5.72 20.16 0.37
C SER A 2 -6.12 18.79 0.91
N LYS A 3 -6.09 17.77 0.04
CA LYS A 3 -6.29 16.38 0.45
C LYS A 3 -5.02 15.95 1.18
N THR A 4 -5.09 15.74 2.47
CA THR A 4 -3.96 15.35 3.32
C THR A 4 -3.57 13.91 3.01
N LEU A 5 -2.34 13.71 2.57
CA LEU A 5 -1.72 12.39 2.41
C LEU A 5 -1.02 12.05 3.73
N TYR A 6 -1.33 10.90 4.32
CA TYR A 6 -0.67 10.42 5.54
C TYR A 6 0.33 9.34 5.17
N LEU A 7 1.57 9.54 5.58
CA LEU A 7 2.65 8.58 5.48
C LEU A 7 2.90 7.97 6.85
N PHE A 8 2.84 6.62 6.96
CA PHE A 8 3.16 5.91 8.18
C PHE A 8 4.53 5.24 8.01
N TYR A 9 5.42 5.56 8.91
CA TYR A 9 6.72 4.94 9.03
C TYR A 9 6.87 4.33 10.42
N LYS A 10 7.27 3.05 10.48
CA LYS A 10 7.52 2.34 11.73
C LYS A 10 9.02 2.10 11.88
N PHE A 11 9.65 2.77 12.82
CA PHE A 11 10.95 2.40 13.38
C PHE A 11 10.73 1.60 14.67
N TYR A 12 11.67 0.74 14.99
CA TYR A 12 11.75 -0.04 16.22
C TYR A 12 11.24 0.77 17.42
N ASN A 13 10.14 0.34 18.01
CA ASN A 13 9.53 0.82 19.27
C ASN A 13 8.99 2.24 19.38
N GLU A 14 8.96 3.07 18.33
CA GLU A 14 8.31 4.38 18.41
C GLU A 14 7.55 4.73 17.13
N TYR A 15 6.28 5.12 17.29
CA TYR A 15 5.49 5.71 16.23
C TYR A 15 5.90 7.17 16.04
N ILE A 16 6.61 7.50 14.97
CA ILE A 16 6.88 8.90 14.63
C ILE A 16 5.75 9.40 13.71
N PHE A 17 4.91 10.28 14.27
CA PHE A 17 4.07 11.18 13.49
C PHE A 17 4.97 12.26 12.90
N MET A 18 5.25 12.23 11.59
CA MET A 18 6.00 13.28 10.95
C MET A 18 5.06 14.32 10.35
N LEU A 19 4.83 15.41 11.09
CA LEU A 19 4.46 16.71 10.52
C LEU A 19 5.71 17.25 9.82
N LEU A 20 5.66 17.37 8.48
CA LEU A 20 6.73 17.92 7.67
C LEU A 20 7.01 19.39 8.06
N CYS A 21 8.08 19.63 8.82
CA CYS A 21 8.69 20.94 8.97
C CYS A 21 9.89 21.05 8.05
N PHE A 22 9.88 22.10 7.23
CA PHE A 22 10.91 22.47 6.26
C PHE A 22 12.28 22.73 6.87
N SER A 23 13.37 22.19 6.29
CA SER A 23 14.53 22.94 5.81
C SER A 23 15.70 22.03 5.41
N LEU A 24 16.36 22.44 4.37
CA LEU A 24 17.66 22.10 3.76
C LEU A 24 17.54 21.33 2.44
N PHE A 25 17.47 22.11 1.37
CA PHE A 25 17.54 21.63 -0.02
C PHE A 25 18.98 21.27 -0.42
N GLN A 26 19.19 20.04 -0.88
CA GLN A 26 20.22 19.72 -1.86
C GLN A 26 19.53 19.53 -3.22
N GLU A 27 19.97 20.24 -4.24
CA GLU A 27 19.50 20.05 -5.61
C GLU A 27 19.95 18.67 -6.10
N PHE A 28 18.99 17.77 -6.34
CA PHE A 28 19.28 16.51 -7.00
C PHE A 28 19.08 16.63 -8.51
N PRO A 29 19.99 16.09 -9.32
CA PRO A 29 19.81 16.08 -10.77
C PRO A 29 18.57 15.23 -11.14
N ILE A 30 17.72 15.78 -12.02
CA ILE A 30 16.57 15.08 -12.58
C ILE A 30 17.10 13.97 -13.49
N SER A 31 16.85 12.70 -13.13
CA SER A 31 17.28 11.58 -13.95
C SER A 31 16.37 11.42 -15.18
N GLN A 32 16.92 10.90 -16.30
CA GLN A 32 16.14 10.59 -17.50
C GLN A 32 14.97 9.59 -17.22
N ARG A 33 15.02 8.85 -16.11
CA ARG A 33 13.97 7.95 -15.67
C ARG A 33 12.74 8.70 -15.20
N LEU A 34 12.92 9.85 -14.52
CA LEU A 34 11.82 10.70 -14.08
C LEU A 34 11.06 11.30 -15.28
N ASP A 35 11.74 11.63 -16.37
CA ASP A 35 11.06 12.07 -17.60
C ASP A 35 10.17 10.99 -18.20
N LYS A 36 10.62 9.73 -18.20
CA LYS A 36 9.81 8.59 -18.63
C LYS A 36 8.61 8.40 -17.71
N PHE A 37 8.82 8.51 -16.39
CA PHE A 37 7.76 8.43 -15.40
C PHE A 37 6.69 9.52 -15.63
N LEU A 38 7.08 10.77 -15.83
CA LEU A 38 6.15 11.86 -16.12
C LEU A 38 5.30 11.59 -17.36
N LYS A 39 5.94 11.19 -18.47
CA LYS A 39 5.26 10.86 -19.72
C LYS A 39 4.30 9.69 -19.56
N ALA A 40 4.73 8.62 -18.89
CA ALA A 40 3.92 7.42 -18.69
C ALA A 40 2.68 7.68 -17.81
N ASN A 41 2.75 8.66 -16.91
CA ASN A 41 1.66 9.01 -16.00
C ASN A 41 0.90 10.28 -16.43
N TYR A 42 1.19 10.85 -17.61
CA TYR A 42 0.57 12.08 -18.13
C TYR A 42 0.69 13.26 -17.14
N LEU A 43 1.84 13.37 -16.47
CA LEU A 43 2.12 14.41 -15.48
C LEU A 43 2.85 15.59 -16.12
N PRO A 44 2.56 16.83 -15.71
CA PRO A 44 3.29 18.02 -16.16
C PRO A 44 4.70 18.03 -15.55
N GLU A 45 5.64 18.76 -16.19
CA GLU A 45 7.00 18.94 -15.66
C GLU A 45 7.03 19.57 -14.27
N SER A 46 6.08 20.47 -13.97
CA SER A 46 5.91 21.05 -12.64
C SER A 46 5.62 20.06 -11.53
N TYR A 47 5.26 18.82 -11.88
CA TYR A 47 5.10 17.75 -10.88
C TYR A 47 6.40 17.44 -10.14
N ILE A 48 7.54 17.58 -10.80
CA ILE A 48 8.85 17.33 -10.20
C ILE A 48 9.14 18.35 -9.09
N ASP A 49 8.91 19.64 -9.35
CA ASP A 49 9.11 20.68 -8.34
C ASP A 49 8.16 20.47 -7.16
N TRP A 50 6.89 20.20 -7.46
CA TRP A 50 5.92 19.88 -6.43
C TRP A 50 6.32 18.62 -5.63
N ALA A 51 6.83 17.59 -6.30
CA ALA A 51 7.28 16.37 -5.65
C ALA A 51 8.51 16.59 -4.75
N LYS A 52 9.46 17.42 -5.18
CA LYS A 52 10.60 17.83 -4.36
C LYS A 52 10.13 18.55 -3.10
N ASP A 53 9.26 19.54 -3.25
CA ASP A 53 8.77 20.32 -2.11
C ASP A 53 8.04 19.48 -1.07
N HIS A 54 7.31 18.43 -1.49
CA HIS A 54 6.42 17.66 -0.61
C HIS A 54 6.98 16.30 -0.20
N PHE A 55 7.80 15.65 -1.03
CA PHE A 55 8.23 14.26 -0.81
C PHE A 55 9.72 14.10 -0.53
N GLN A 56 10.55 15.15 -0.72
CA GLN A 56 11.97 15.06 -0.44
C GLN A 56 12.28 14.51 0.96
N PRO A 57 11.62 14.96 2.04
CA PRO A 57 11.89 14.41 3.37
C PRO A 57 11.64 12.91 3.49
N VAL A 58 10.69 12.38 2.72
CA VAL A 58 10.40 10.94 2.67
C VAL A 58 11.48 10.19 1.90
N LEU A 59 11.92 10.76 0.78
CA LEU A 59 13.00 10.20 -0.02
C LEU A 59 14.29 10.15 0.79
N ASP A 60 14.63 11.24 1.49
CA ASP A 60 15.80 11.30 2.36
C ASP A 60 15.74 10.25 3.48
N LEU A 61 14.58 10.07 4.09
CA LEU A 61 14.36 9.04 5.11
C LEU A 61 14.62 7.63 4.56
N ILE A 62 14.12 7.32 3.36
CA ILE A 62 14.35 6.03 2.70
C ILE A 62 15.83 5.82 2.44
N VAL A 63 16.50 6.85 1.91
CA VAL A 63 17.95 6.83 1.61
C VAL A 63 18.77 6.63 2.88
N GLU A 64 18.47 7.36 3.94
CA GLU A 64 19.17 7.22 5.23
C GLU A 64 18.99 5.83 5.84
N ASN A 65 17.78 5.30 5.78
CA ASN A 65 17.51 3.97 6.29
C ASN A 65 18.25 2.91 5.51
N HIS A 66 18.31 3.06 4.18
CA HIS A 66 19.08 2.16 3.34
C HIS A 66 20.57 2.22 3.70
N LYS A 67 21.14 3.41 3.90
CA LYS A 67 22.54 3.57 4.32
C LYS A 67 22.84 2.91 5.66
N LYS A 68 21.89 2.99 6.61
CA LYS A 68 22.03 2.35 7.93
C LYS A 68 21.92 0.82 7.87
N ARG A 69 21.14 0.28 6.91
CA ARG A 69 20.83 -1.15 6.79
C ARG A 69 20.79 -1.60 5.33
N PRO A 70 21.94 -1.58 4.60
CA PRO A 70 21.96 -1.79 3.14
C PRO A 70 21.53 -3.19 2.70
N ASN A 71 21.65 -4.17 3.57
CA ASN A 71 21.32 -5.56 3.26
C ASN A 71 19.85 -5.92 3.54
N LEU A 72 19.13 -5.08 4.28
CA LEU A 72 17.74 -5.36 4.64
C LEU A 72 16.77 -4.66 3.69
N PRO A 73 15.75 -5.36 3.19
CA PRO A 73 14.68 -4.73 2.43
C PRO A 73 13.87 -3.81 3.34
N GLN A 74 13.42 -2.70 2.77
CA GLN A 74 12.55 -1.73 3.44
C GLN A 74 11.13 -1.87 2.92
N ILE A 75 10.15 -1.73 3.80
CA ILE A 75 8.72 -1.71 3.44
C ILE A 75 8.12 -0.42 3.96
N PHE A 76 7.45 0.33 3.06
CA PHE A 76 6.72 1.54 3.41
C PHE A 76 5.27 1.44 3.00
N GLY A 77 4.39 1.90 3.88
CA GLY A 77 2.96 1.99 3.62
C GLY A 77 2.53 3.40 3.24
N ILE A 78 1.73 3.52 2.18
CA ILE A 78 1.07 4.77 1.81
C ILE A 78 -0.43 4.60 1.98
N ASN A 79 -1.01 5.35 2.91
CA ASN A 79 -2.45 5.38 3.11
C ASN A 79 -3.05 6.69 2.56
N GLY A 80 -4.17 6.59 1.85
CA GLY A 80 -4.84 7.75 1.32
C GLY A 80 -6.18 7.41 0.65
N CYS A 81 -7.07 8.39 0.58
CA CYS A 81 -8.37 8.20 -0.06
C CYS A 81 -8.24 7.98 -1.57
N GLN A 82 -9.29 7.50 -2.21
CA GLN A 82 -9.36 7.37 -3.66
C GLN A 82 -9.13 8.72 -4.33
N GLY A 83 -8.35 8.72 -5.41
CA GLY A 83 -7.99 9.94 -6.15
C GLY A 83 -7.02 10.89 -5.45
N SER A 84 -6.37 10.47 -4.34
CA SER A 84 -5.36 11.27 -3.63
C SER A 84 -3.96 11.24 -4.26
N GLY A 85 -3.75 10.43 -5.31
CA GLY A 85 -2.45 10.30 -5.97
C GLY A 85 -1.49 9.30 -5.33
N LYS A 86 -1.95 8.47 -4.37
CA LYS A 86 -1.08 7.49 -3.68
C LYS A 86 -0.36 6.51 -4.62
N THR A 87 -1.03 6.03 -5.66
CA THR A 87 -0.42 5.13 -6.66
C THR A 87 0.67 5.84 -7.46
N THR A 88 0.41 7.10 -7.85
CA THR A 88 1.41 7.94 -8.54
C THR A 88 2.60 8.22 -7.64
N LEU A 89 2.35 8.54 -6.36
CA LEU A 89 3.41 8.75 -5.37
C LEU A 89 4.24 7.48 -5.15
N ALA A 90 3.61 6.32 -4.98
CA ALA A 90 4.31 5.05 -4.82
C ALA A 90 5.22 4.74 -6.01
N SER A 91 4.72 4.95 -7.23
CA SER A 91 5.50 4.79 -8.46
C SER A 91 6.65 5.80 -8.54
N PHE A 92 6.40 7.07 -8.19
CA PHE A 92 7.43 8.11 -8.16
C PHE A 92 8.57 7.76 -7.20
N ILE A 93 8.26 7.35 -5.97
CA ILE A 93 9.27 6.94 -4.98
C ILE A 93 10.10 5.76 -5.53
N CYS A 94 9.46 4.75 -6.12
CA CYS A 94 10.18 3.61 -6.68
C CYS A 94 11.12 4.01 -7.81
N GLU A 95 10.68 4.85 -8.76
CA GLU A 95 11.52 5.34 -9.86
C GLU A 95 12.67 6.19 -9.37
N TYR A 96 12.41 7.09 -8.42
CA TYR A 96 13.43 7.95 -7.82
C TYR A 96 14.52 7.11 -7.12
N ILE A 97 14.13 6.24 -6.20
CA ILE A 97 15.07 5.41 -5.43
C ILE A 97 15.87 4.46 -6.34
N SER A 98 15.20 3.88 -7.34
CA SER A 98 15.89 3.01 -8.31
C SER A 98 16.90 3.78 -9.16
N ALA A 99 16.63 5.05 -9.47
CA ALA A 99 17.55 5.90 -10.24
C ALA A 99 18.75 6.36 -9.41
N GLU A 100 18.51 6.79 -8.17
CA GLU A 100 19.53 7.43 -7.33
C GLU A 100 20.44 6.41 -6.62
N LEU A 101 19.91 5.25 -6.22
CA LEU A 101 20.64 4.27 -5.42
C LEU A 101 20.97 2.98 -6.16
N ASP A 102 20.59 2.87 -7.44
CA ASP A 102 20.70 1.62 -8.22
C ASP A 102 20.08 0.41 -7.49
N LEU A 103 18.92 0.63 -6.87
CA LEU A 103 18.20 -0.38 -6.10
C LEU A 103 16.96 -0.85 -6.85
N GLN A 104 16.62 -2.12 -6.66
CA GLN A 104 15.33 -2.62 -7.11
C GLN A 104 14.24 -2.21 -6.12
N ALA A 105 13.35 -1.34 -6.56
CA ALA A 105 12.16 -0.89 -5.84
C ALA A 105 10.88 -1.34 -6.55
N ILE A 106 9.84 -1.66 -5.80
CA ILE A 106 8.53 -2.07 -6.34
C ILE A 106 7.37 -1.43 -5.57
N ALA A 107 6.36 -0.98 -6.31
CA ALA A 107 5.10 -0.53 -5.76
C ALA A 107 4.05 -1.63 -5.89
N LEU A 108 3.36 -1.93 -4.78
CA LEU A 108 2.24 -2.86 -4.70
C LEU A 108 0.99 -2.08 -4.28
N SER A 109 -0.12 -2.31 -4.97
CA SER A 109 -1.41 -1.78 -4.55
C SER A 109 -2.20 -2.85 -3.80
N MET A 110 -2.80 -2.51 -2.65
CA MET A 110 -3.73 -3.40 -1.97
C MET A 110 -4.91 -3.79 -2.85
N ASP A 111 -5.31 -2.94 -3.80
CA ASP A 111 -6.37 -3.23 -4.76
C ASP A 111 -6.02 -4.41 -5.69
N ASP A 112 -4.73 -4.71 -5.90
CA ASP A 112 -4.29 -5.85 -6.70
C ASP A 112 -4.47 -7.20 -5.98
N PHE A 113 -4.73 -7.18 -4.69
CA PHE A 113 -4.93 -8.36 -3.86
C PHE A 113 -6.40 -8.64 -3.51
N TYR A 114 -7.37 -8.04 -4.19
CA TYR A 114 -8.76 -8.41 -3.97
C TYR A 114 -8.99 -9.91 -4.20
N LEU A 115 -9.88 -10.47 -3.41
CA LEU A 115 -10.43 -11.82 -3.64
C LEU A 115 -11.05 -11.90 -5.04
N THR A 116 -10.94 -13.06 -5.68
CA THR A 116 -11.62 -13.31 -6.95
C THR A 116 -13.14 -13.13 -6.80
N ARG A 117 -13.84 -12.91 -7.91
CA ARG A 117 -15.29 -12.79 -7.92
C ARG A 117 -15.97 -14.00 -7.27
N SER A 118 -15.51 -15.21 -7.59
CA SER A 118 -16.00 -16.46 -7.01
C SER A 118 -15.78 -16.53 -5.49
N GLN A 119 -14.60 -16.14 -5.01
CA GLN A 119 -14.30 -16.09 -3.58
C GLN A 119 -15.20 -15.08 -2.85
N ARG A 120 -15.46 -13.90 -3.44
CA ARG A 120 -16.36 -12.90 -2.85
C ARG A 120 -17.84 -13.38 -2.87
N GLN A 121 -18.27 -14.11 -3.89
CA GLN A 121 -19.59 -14.75 -3.89
C GLN A 121 -19.75 -15.73 -2.74
N ASN A 122 -18.76 -16.60 -2.52
CA ASN A 122 -18.76 -17.53 -1.39
C ASN A 122 -18.74 -16.79 -0.04
N LEU A 123 -17.95 -15.73 0.08
CA LEU A 123 -17.87 -14.89 1.27
C LEU A 123 -19.22 -14.22 1.54
N ALA A 124 -19.88 -13.69 0.52
CA ALA A 124 -21.18 -13.05 0.61
C ALA A 124 -22.28 -14.01 1.09
N GLN A 125 -22.24 -15.27 0.65
CA GLN A 125 -23.19 -16.32 1.10
C GLN A 125 -22.93 -16.75 2.55
N ARG A 126 -21.67 -16.84 2.96
CA ARG A 126 -21.30 -17.39 4.27
C ARG A 126 -21.33 -16.36 5.40
N VAL A 127 -21.07 -15.09 5.11
CA VAL A 127 -20.94 -14.03 6.10
C VAL A 127 -22.01 -12.96 5.91
N HIS A 128 -21.91 -12.18 4.84
CA HIS A 128 -22.86 -11.09 4.63
C HIS A 128 -22.86 -10.63 3.17
N ARG A 129 -24.05 -10.42 2.58
CA ARG A 129 -24.23 -10.05 1.17
C ARG A 129 -23.46 -8.81 0.69
N LEU A 130 -23.19 -7.84 1.56
CA LEU A 130 -22.42 -6.65 1.23
C LEU A 130 -20.97 -6.96 0.88
N LEU A 131 -20.44 -8.12 1.27
CA LEU A 131 -19.09 -8.59 0.94
C LEU A 131 -18.95 -9.12 -0.50
N LEU A 132 -20.04 -9.13 -1.27
CA LEU A 132 -19.98 -9.41 -2.71
C LEU A 132 -19.18 -8.35 -3.47
N VAL A 133 -19.30 -7.09 -3.03
CA VAL A 133 -18.61 -5.94 -3.64
C VAL A 133 -17.22 -5.85 -3.02
N ARG A 134 -16.19 -5.71 -3.89
CA ARG A 134 -14.82 -5.44 -3.45
C ARG A 134 -14.71 -4.05 -2.81
N GLY A 135 -13.72 -3.86 -1.94
CA GLY A 135 -13.36 -2.55 -1.43
C GLY A 135 -13.00 -2.54 0.05
N VAL A 136 -13.81 -3.17 0.89
CA VAL A 136 -13.62 -3.14 2.35
C VAL A 136 -12.62 -4.20 2.83
N PRO A 137 -12.01 -4.01 4.01
CA PRO A 137 -11.23 -5.06 4.67
C PRO A 137 -12.02 -6.38 4.72
N GLY A 138 -11.31 -7.49 4.51
CA GLY A 138 -11.93 -8.82 4.37
C GLY A 138 -12.31 -9.19 2.94
N THR A 139 -12.27 -8.26 1.98
CA THR A 139 -12.38 -8.57 0.55
C THR A 139 -11.03 -8.66 -0.16
N HIS A 140 -9.94 -8.63 0.58
CA HIS A 140 -8.56 -8.82 0.11
C HIS A 140 -8.04 -10.21 0.51
N ASP A 141 -7.19 -10.77 -0.34
CA ASP A 141 -6.46 -12.00 -0.09
C ASP A 141 -5.14 -11.65 0.62
N VAL A 142 -5.21 -11.59 1.94
CA VAL A 142 -4.07 -11.23 2.79
C VAL A 142 -2.95 -12.26 2.67
N ASP A 143 -3.27 -13.54 2.55
CA ASP A 143 -2.29 -14.62 2.40
C ASP A 143 -1.50 -14.47 1.09
N LEU A 144 -2.18 -14.13 0.00
CA LEU A 144 -1.52 -13.83 -1.28
C LEU A 144 -0.62 -12.60 -1.16
N ALA A 145 -1.06 -11.55 -0.46
CA ALA A 145 -0.24 -10.35 -0.26
C ALA A 145 1.02 -10.69 0.53
N LEU A 146 0.89 -11.38 1.66
CA LEU A 146 2.01 -11.82 2.49
C LEU A 146 2.98 -12.74 1.74
N SER A 147 2.47 -13.73 1.01
CA SER A 147 3.32 -14.63 0.24
C SER A 147 4.08 -13.89 -0.86
N THR A 148 3.43 -12.93 -1.53
CA THR A 148 4.07 -12.08 -2.55
C THR A 148 5.20 -11.23 -1.95
N ILE A 149 4.93 -10.53 -0.84
CA ILE A 149 5.93 -9.72 -0.14
C ILE A 149 7.12 -10.58 0.30
N ASN A 150 6.85 -11.75 0.88
CA ASN A 150 7.87 -12.66 1.33
C ASN A 150 8.77 -13.17 0.19
N SER A 151 8.18 -13.51 -0.95
CA SER A 151 8.93 -13.91 -2.13
C SER A 151 9.81 -12.78 -2.67
N LEU A 152 9.30 -11.53 -2.67
CA LEU A 152 10.08 -10.36 -3.07
C LEU A 152 11.27 -10.11 -2.13
N ILE A 153 11.06 -10.22 -0.83
CA ILE A 153 12.13 -10.07 0.19
C ILE A 153 13.23 -11.13 0.00
N LYS A 154 12.84 -12.36 -0.29
CA LYS A 154 13.79 -13.46 -0.52
C LYS A 154 14.51 -13.35 -1.86
N GLY A 155 14.06 -12.52 -2.78
CA GLY A 155 14.58 -12.41 -4.13
C GLY A 155 14.12 -13.53 -5.06
N ASP A 156 13.05 -14.24 -4.70
CA ASP A 156 12.47 -15.29 -5.53
C ASP A 156 11.86 -14.72 -6.82
N ASN A 157 11.77 -15.56 -7.85
CA ASN A 157 11.01 -15.24 -9.06
C ASN A 157 9.52 -15.09 -8.71
N THR A 158 9.04 -13.87 -8.62
CA THR A 158 7.70 -13.55 -8.13
C THR A 158 6.81 -13.02 -9.24
N LEU A 159 5.62 -13.60 -9.38
CA LEU A 159 4.56 -13.05 -10.23
C LEU A 159 3.79 -12.01 -9.40
N ILE A 160 3.78 -10.77 -9.87
CA ILE A 160 3.08 -9.69 -9.19
C ILE A 160 1.59 -9.79 -9.47
N PRO A 161 0.74 -10.03 -8.46
CA PRO A 161 -0.71 -10.08 -8.64
C PRO A 161 -1.23 -8.76 -9.22
N ARG A 162 -2.27 -8.86 -10.03
CA ARG A 162 -3.01 -7.72 -10.59
C ARG A 162 -4.49 -8.02 -10.58
N PHE A 163 -5.28 -7.00 -10.33
CA PHE A 163 -6.74 -7.08 -10.36
C PHE A 163 -7.29 -6.22 -11.51
N ASP A 164 -8.09 -6.84 -12.36
CA ASP A 164 -8.78 -6.13 -13.43
C ASP A 164 -10.14 -5.63 -12.91
N LYS A 165 -10.22 -4.31 -12.73
CA LYS A 165 -11.44 -3.67 -12.21
C LYS A 165 -12.60 -3.71 -13.22
N SER A 166 -12.31 -3.85 -14.52
CA SER A 166 -13.34 -3.95 -15.56
C SER A 166 -13.99 -5.33 -15.60
N GLU A 167 -13.20 -6.38 -15.42
CA GLU A 167 -13.67 -7.76 -15.33
C GLU A 167 -14.14 -8.12 -13.91
N ASP A 168 -13.86 -7.27 -12.93
CA ASP A 168 -14.10 -7.49 -11.50
C ASP A 168 -13.48 -8.78 -10.97
N ASP A 169 -12.29 -9.13 -11.50
CA ASP A 169 -11.57 -10.35 -11.13
C ASP A 169 -10.05 -10.19 -11.25
N ARG A 170 -9.30 -11.17 -10.79
CA ARG A 170 -7.85 -11.21 -10.90
C ARG A 170 -7.40 -11.47 -12.34
N VAL A 171 -6.33 -10.80 -12.71
CA VAL A 171 -5.66 -11.05 -13.99
C VAL A 171 -5.07 -12.47 -14.01
N ILE A 172 -5.23 -13.20 -15.12
CA ILE A 172 -4.70 -14.54 -15.27
C ILE A 172 -3.16 -14.55 -15.22
N LYS A 173 -2.59 -15.62 -14.64
CA LYS A 173 -1.14 -15.75 -14.39
C LYS A 173 -0.26 -15.48 -15.62
N SER A 174 -0.69 -15.86 -16.80
CA SER A 174 0.06 -15.65 -18.06
C SER A 174 0.23 -14.18 -18.46
N LYS A 175 -0.55 -13.27 -17.90
CA LYS A 175 -0.48 -11.82 -18.15
C LYS A 175 0.18 -11.04 -17.02
N LEU A 176 0.63 -11.72 -15.97
CA LEU A 176 1.26 -11.06 -14.82
C LEU A 176 2.72 -10.72 -15.12
N ILE A 177 3.18 -9.61 -14.55
CA ILE A 177 4.58 -9.22 -14.61
C ILE A 177 5.36 -10.11 -13.63
N LYS A 178 6.46 -10.70 -14.14
CA LYS A 178 7.40 -11.45 -13.34
C LYS A 178 8.55 -10.53 -12.94
N THR A 179 8.87 -10.49 -11.66
CA THR A 179 10.09 -9.87 -11.15
C THR A 179 11.04 -10.94 -10.63
N SER A 180 12.34 -10.63 -10.68
CA SER A 180 13.39 -11.50 -10.17
C SER A 180 14.48 -10.65 -9.52
N GLY A 181 15.19 -11.23 -8.59
CA GLY A 181 16.24 -10.53 -7.83
C GLY A 181 15.73 -9.91 -6.53
N SER A 182 16.68 -9.50 -5.71
CA SER A 182 16.39 -8.97 -4.37
C SER A 182 15.82 -7.57 -4.44
N VAL A 183 14.55 -7.42 -4.11
CA VAL A 183 13.91 -6.12 -3.95
C VAL A 183 14.37 -5.49 -2.63
N LYS A 184 14.85 -4.25 -2.69
CA LYS A 184 15.36 -3.51 -1.53
C LYS A 184 14.36 -2.50 -0.97
N LEU A 185 13.37 -2.15 -1.77
CA LEU A 185 12.29 -1.25 -1.35
C LEU A 185 10.95 -1.75 -1.86
N ILE A 186 10.00 -1.96 -0.96
CA ILE A 186 8.61 -2.30 -1.26
C ILE A 186 7.73 -1.16 -0.76
N ILE A 187 7.01 -0.50 -1.65
CA ILE A 187 5.98 0.47 -1.31
C ILE A 187 4.63 -0.22 -1.41
N ILE A 188 3.84 -0.22 -0.35
CA ILE A 188 2.49 -0.77 -0.35
C ILE A 188 1.50 0.38 -0.19
N GLU A 189 0.62 0.57 -1.15
CA GLU A 189 -0.39 1.62 -1.08
C GLU A 189 -1.81 1.06 -0.96
N GLY A 190 -2.65 1.77 -0.22
CA GLY A 190 -4.05 1.42 -0.06
C GLY A 190 -4.84 2.47 0.70
N TRP A 191 -6.17 2.35 0.69
CA TRP A 191 -7.01 3.32 1.38
C TRP A 191 -7.24 3.00 2.87
N CYS A 192 -7.03 1.76 3.28
CA CYS A 192 -7.21 1.28 4.66
C CYS A 192 -5.92 0.70 5.26
N PHE A 193 -4.77 0.86 4.57
CA PHE A 193 -3.49 0.35 5.04
C PHE A 193 -3.10 1.03 6.37
N GLY A 194 -2.80 0.24 7.41
CA GLY A 194 -2.50 0.75 8.75
C GLY A 194 -3.71 1.28 9.55
N ALA A 195 -4.94 1.13 9.02
CA ALA A 195 -6.15 1.46 9.77
C ALA A 195 -6.34 0.49 10.94
N ARG A 196 -6.68 1.03 12.12
CA ARG A 196 -6.89 0.22 13.33
C ARG A 196 -8.35 -0.17 13.50
N PRO A 197 -8.62 -1.36 14.04
CA PRO A 197 -9.98 -1.77 14.35
C PRO A 197 -10.61 -0.87 15.42
N GLN A 198 -11.91 -0.70 15.31
CA GLN A 198 -12.73 -0.01 16.28
C GLN A 198 -13.04 -0.93 17.46
N THR A 199 -13.38 -0.33 18.62
CA THR A 199 -13.83 -1.08 19.80
C THR A 199 -15.24 -1.63 19.60
N GLU A 200 -15.60 -2.68 20.32
CA GLU A 200 -16.95 -3.25 20.30
C GLU A 200 -18.03 -2.20 20.59
N THR A 201 -17.77 -1.25 21.49
CA THR A 201 -18.71 -0.16 21.81
C THR A 201 -18.97 0.74 20.61
N GLN A 202 -17.95 1.04 19.81
CA GLN A 202 -18.08 1.85 18.59
C GLN A 202 -18.86 1.13 17.49
N LEU A 203 -18.83 -0.21 17.48
CA LEU A 203 -19.54 -1.04 16.48
C LEU A 203 -21.01 -1.30 16.81
N GLN A 204 -21.49 -0.96 18.03
CA GLN A 204 -22.86 -1.27 18.47
C GLN A 204 -23.93 -0.63 17.59
N LYS A 205 -23.70 0.56 17.09
CA LYS A 205 -24.68 1.32 16.30
C LYS A 205 -24.21 1.50 14.87
N PRO A 206 -25.12 1.32 13.88
CA PRO A 206 -24.82 1.67 12.50
C PRO A 206 -24.55 3.17 12.35
N ILE A 207 -23.53 3.54 11.58
CA ILE A 207 -23.08 4.92 11.40
C ILE A 207 -23.63 5.57 10.11
N ASN A 208 -24.20 4.76 9.21
CA ASN A 208 -24.73 5.22 7.93
C ASN A 208 -25.98 4.45 7.53
N ASP A 209 -26.66 4.93 6.49
CA ASP A 209 -27.94 4.35 6.05
C ASP A 209 -27.79 2.97 5.41
N LEU A 210 -26.64 2.66 4.82
CA LEU A 210 -26.37 1.32 4.30
C LEU A 210 -26.33 0.30 5.45
N GLU A 211 -25.61 0.60 6.51
CA GLU A 211 -25.56 -0.26 7.69
C GLU A 211 -26.92 -0.38 8.37
N LYS A 212 -27.65 0.74 8.54
CA LYS A 212 -29.02 0.71 9.11
C LYS A 212 -29.92 -0.22 8.32
N LYS A 213 -29.86 -0.13 6.99
CA LYS A 213 -30.76 -0.86 6.09
C LYS A 213 -30.37 -2.33 5.91
N PHE A 214 -29.10 -2.63 5.88
CA PHE A 214 -28.60 -3.94 5.43
C PHE A 214 -27.77 -4.70 6.46
N ASP A 215 -27.34 -4.04 7.55
CA ASP A 215 -26.50 -4.62 8.60
C ASP A 215 -27.04 -4.31 10.01
N ALA A 216 -28.35 -4.44 10.19
CA ALA A 216 -28.99 -4.18 11.49
C ALA A 216 -28.36 -4.99 12.63
N ASN A 217 -27.92 -6.23 12.36
CA ASN A 217 -27.32 -7.15 13.31
C ASN A 217 -25.80 -6.91 13.54
N GLY A 218 -25.18 -6.00 12.78
CA GLY A 218 -23.77 -5.66 12.91
C GLY A 218 -22.78 -6.72 12.40
N ILE A 219 -23.25 -7.75 11.70
CA ILE A 219 -22.41 -8.86 11.23
C ILE A 219 -21.38 -8.35 10.21
N TYR A 220 -21.80 -7.50 9.27
CA TYR A 220 -20.93 -6.95 8.24
C TYR A 220 -19.85 -6.05 8.85
N ARG A 221 -20.24 -5.02 9.64
CA ARG A 221 -19.28 -4.09 10.22
C ARG A 221 -18.33 -4.75 11.21
N LYS A 222 -18.80 -5.75 11.97
CA LYS A 222 -17.94 -6.55 12.83
C LYS A 222 -16.92 -7.33 12.03
N TYR A 223 -17.35 -8.05 10.99
CA TYR A 223 -16.45 -8.80 10.12
C TYR A 223 -15.39 -7.90 9.48
N VAL A 224 -15.79 -6.75 8.91
CA VAL A 224 -14.87 -5.78 8.32
C VAL A 224 -13.86 -5.27 9.36
N ASN A 225 -14.32 -4.99 10.56
CA ASN A 225 -13.49 -4.53 11.67
C ASN A 225 -12.48 -5.59 12.13
N ASP A 226 -12.92 -6.84 12.25
CA ASP A 226 -12.04 -7.95 12.63
C ASP A 226 -10.95 -8.17 11.58
N CYS A 227 -11.27 -7.99 10.29
CA CYS A 227 -10.30 -8.07 9.20
C CYS A 227 -9.26 -6.93 9.18
N LEU A 228 -9.53 -5.78 9.80
CA LEU A 228 -8.54 -4.73 9.97
C LEU A 228 -7.34 -5.20 10.82
N SER A 229 -7.58 -6.04 11.80
CA SER A 229 -6.50 -6.65 12.60
C SER A 229 -5.54 -7.48 11.74
N CYS A 230 -6.06 -8.17 10.71
CA CYS A 230 -5.25 -8.95 9.79
C CYS A 230 -4.38 -8.04 8.88
N LEU A 231 -4.91 -6.89 8.45
CA LEU A 231 -4.16 -5.92 7.64
C LEU A 231 -3.06 -5.22 8.44
N LEU A 232 -3.26 -5.01 9.75
CA LEU A 232 -2.21 -4.54 10.66
C LEU A 232 -1.12 -5.59 10.86
N TYR A 233 -1.52 -6.88 10.95
CA TYR A 233 -0.59 -7.99 11.07
C TYR A 233 0.33 -8.11 9.84
N THR A 234 -0.12 -7.74 8.63
CA THR A 234 0.77 -7.65 7.47
C THR A 234 1.86 -6.61 7.62
N SER A 235 1.58 -5.49 8.28
CA SER A 235 2.60 -4.47 8.61
C SER A 235 3.54 -4.95 9.72
N ASP A 236 3.05 -5.72 10.70
CA ASP A 236 3.82 -6.24 11.83
C ASP A 236 4.67 -7.48 11.46
N ALA A 237 4.20 -8.31 10.53
CA ALA A 237 4.97 -9.45 10.03
C ALA A 237 6.26 -9.04 9.27
N ALA A 238 6.34 -7.80 8.82
CA ALA A 238 7.57 -7.23 8.30
C ALA A 238 8.56 -6.83 9.42
N ASP A 239 8.06 -6.53 10.63
CA ASP A 239 8.88 -6.15 11.78
C ASP A 239 9.49 -7.35 12.53
N ASP A 240 8.75 -8.46 12.70
CA ASP A 240 9.22 -9.64 13.44
C ASP A 240 10.39 -10.38 12.76
N ARG A 241 10.65 -10.11 11.48
CA ARG A 241 11.77 -10.70 10.73
C ARG A 241 13.07 -9.90 10.79
N VAL A 242 13.04 -8.74 11.44
CA VAL A 242 14.22 -7.90 11.68
C VAL A 242 14.85 -8.20 13.04
N SER A 243 14.28 -9.14 13.82
CA SER A 243 14.75 -9.53 15.17
C SER A 243 15.51 -10.87 15.17
N VAL A 244 16.29 -11.18 14.12
CA VAL A 244 17.31 -12.25 14.19
C VAL A 244 18.63 -11.72 13.63
#